data_c35d009d81c918613f349a740d231590
#
_entry.id   c35d009d81c918613f349a740d231590
#
_cell.length_a   1.000
_cell.length_b   1.000
_cell.length_c   1.000
_cell.angle_alpha   90.00
_cell.angle_beta   90.00
_cell.angle_gamma   90.00
#
_symmetry.space_group_name_H-M   'P 1'
#
loop_
_entity.id
_entity.type
_entity.pdbx_description
1 polymer ?
#
loop_
_entity_poly.entity_id
_entity_poly.type
_entity_poly.pdbx_seq_one_letter_code
_entity_poly.pdbx_strand_id
1 'polypeptide(L)'
;MIRRNKPMQRASAVSALVALALCAAPLAQAQPSVSLSAAQQKRVGLATQKLTAVQRSNEIDAFAKVLDPAPLIQSQSDLETAMAASAASQAEAVRTKALHDNGGSVASKDAEAAESQARQDLLKIELVRRQIALAWGPGVARMSDARRKALVAGLAAGSIALVHVDTHNDEGQDGAKQVKVDVGSDSVTGQVIGPARAAEPRLQSSGLIVEITGKDAILLSVGLTQSAHIEESSAQSGVLLPRGAIIRYRGSVWAYVRSGPTSFQRRLAQDAEPEKDGFFVPKGFAAGEEVVTDGAASLFAAEQAMPARGG
;
A
#
# COMPACT_ATOMS: atom_id res chain seq x y z
N MET A 1 63.01 0.67 -43.99
CA MET A 1 62.36 0.07 -45.18
C MET A 1 60.88 0.31 -45.08
N ILE A 2 60.38 1.18 -45.92
CA ILE A 2 59.10 1.85 -45.95
C ILE A 2 58.08 0.95 -46.62
N ARG A 3 56.86 0.78 -46.08
CA ARG A 3 55.67 0.55 -46.92
C ARG A 3 54.45 1.26 -46.36
N ARG A 4 54.05 2.31 -47.01
CA ARG A 4 52.77 3.00 -46.98
C ARG A 4 51.67 2.05 -47.48
N ASN A 5 50.52 2.03 -46.81
CA ASN A 5 49.28 1.55 -47.41
C ASN A 5 48.17 2.59 -47.23
N LYS A 6 47.58 2.95 -48.40
CA LYS A 6 46.53 3.93 -48.60
C LYS A 6 45.17 3.42 -48.06
N PRO A 7 44.26 4.30 -47.65
CA PRO A 7 42.89 3.94 -47.35
C PRO A 7 42.04 3.89 -48.62
N MET A 8 41.28 2.82 -48.74
CA MET A 8 40.31 2.59 -49.79
C MET A 8 38.96 3.18 -49.36
N GLN A 9 38.51 4.21 -50.05
CA GLN A 9 37.15 4.76 -49.95
C GLN A 9 36.16 3.71 -50.43
N ARG A 10 35.20 3.35 -49.59
CA ARG A 10 33.98 2.65 -50.01
C ARG A 10 32.79 3.58 -49.82
N ALA A 11 32.20 3.93 -50.94
CA ALA A 11 30.94 4.64 -51.05
C ALA A 11 29.82 3.79 -50.46
N SER A 12 29.12 4.30 -49.46
CA SER A 12 27.93 3.69 -48.90
C SER A 12 26.69 4.29 -49.55
N ALA A 13 25.99 3.50 -50.32
CA ALA A 13 24.67 3.81 -50.84
C ALA A 13 23.66 3.93 -49.70
N VAL A 14 23.03 5.10 -49.58
CA VAL A 14 21.94 5.36 -48.65
C VAL A 14 20.67 4.80 -49.27
N SER A 15 20.23 3.62 -48.81
CA SER A 15 18.90 3.08 -49.10
C SER A 15 17.90 3.68 -48.09
N ALA A 16 17.09 4.60 -48.55
CA ALA A 16 15.96 5.15 -47.81
C ALA A 16 14.86 4.09 -47.71
N LEU A 17 14.74 3.46 -46.55
CA LEU A 17 13.63 2.57 -46.22
C LEU A 17 12.52 3.44 -45.63
N VAL A 18 11.50 3.77 -46.43
CA VAL A 18 10.26 4.39 -45.97
C VAL A 18 9.47 3.33 -45.19
N ALA A 19 9.54 3.39 -43.88
CA ALA A 19 8.69 2.58 -42.99
C ALA A 19 7.27 3.17 -43.00
N LEU A 20 6.37 2.53 -43.72
CA LEU A 20 4.94 2.78 -43.70
C LEU A 20 4.41 2.29 -42.35
N ALA A 21 4.31 3.18 -41.35
CA ALA A 21 3.66 2.90 -40.09
C ALA A 21 2.16 2.75 -40.33
N LEU A 22 1.71 1.51 -40.51
CA LEU A 22 0.29 1.17 -40.45
C LEU A 22 -0.20 1.42 -39.04
N CYS A 23 -0.85 2.55 -38.79
CA CYS A 23 -1.66 2.78 -37.56
C CYS A 23 -2.79 1.76 -37.56
N ALA A 24 -2.58 0.64 -36.86
CA ALA A 24 -3.66 -0.26 -36.48
C ALA A 24 -4.52 0.47 -35.43
N ALA A 25 -5.53 1.21 -35.90
CA ALA A 25 -6.60 1.68 -35.00
C ALA A 25 -7.23 0.43 -34.38
N PRO A 26 -7.42 0.35 -33.05
CA PRO A 26 -8.13 -0.75 -32.43
C PRO A 26 -9.53 -0.79 -33.06
N LEU A 27 -9.91 -1.94 -33.61
CA LEU A 27 -11.27 -2.21 -34.06
C LEU A 27 -12.18 -2.01 -32.84
N ALA A 28 -12.77 -0.82 -32.72
CA ALA A 28 -13.81 -0.55 -31.74
C ALA A 28 -14.96 -1.52 -32.07
N GLN A 29 -15.12 -2.56 -31.26
CA GLN A 29 -16.23 -3.47 -31.39
C GLN A 29 -17.51 -2.63 -31.29
N ALA A 30 -18.32 -2.64 -32.34
CA ALA A 30 -19.55 -1.89 -32.41
C ALA A 30 -20.47 -2.34 -31.25
N GLN A 31 -20.55 -1.53 -30.21
CA GLN A 31 -21.37 -1.83 -29.05
C GLN A 31 -22.85 -1.70 -29.48
N PRO A 32 -23.71 -2.61 -28.98
CA PRO A 32 -25.13 -2.55 -29.33
C PRO A 32 -25.72 -1.18 -28.94
N SER A 33 -26.34 -0.52 -29.90
CA SER A 33 -26.97 0.79 -29.70
C SER A 33 -28.46 0.71 -30.03
N VAL A 34 -29.27 1.34 -29.20
CA VAL A 34 -30.74 1.45 -29.37
C VAL A 34 -31.11 2.89 -29.59
N SER A 35 -31.98 3.14 -30.57
CA SER A 35 -32.53 4.47 -30.83
C SER A 35 -33.99 4.52 -30.44
N LEU A 36 -34.37 5.51 -29.59
CA LEU A 36 -35.75 5.80 -29.19
C LEU A 36 -36.01 7.28 -29.42
N SER A 37 -37.11 7.58 -30.14
CA SER A 37 -37.60 8.95 -30.28
C SER A 37 -38.02 9.51 -28.92
N ALA A 38 -38.09 10.86 -28.78
CA ALA A 38 -38.50 11.52 -27.55
C ALA A 38 -39.89 11.06 -27.05
N ALA A 39 -40.81 10.79 -27.97
CA ALA A 39 -42.15 10.28 -27.64
C ALA A 39 -42.07 8.83 -27.08
N GLN A 40 -41.18 7.98 -27.61
CA GLN A 40 -40.97 6.64 -27.10
C GLN A 40 -40.30 6.67 -25.73
N GLN A 41 -39.26 7.51 -25.54
CA GLN A 41 -38.61 7.69 -24.25
C GLN A 41 -39.61 8.06 -23.15
N LYS A 42 -40.50 9.04 -23.43
CA LYS A 42 -41.57 9.44 -22.50
C LYS A 42 -42.54 8.31 -22.20
N ARG A 43 -42.89 7.49 -23.21
CA ARG A 43 -43.84 6.38 -23.07
C ARG A 43 -43.29 5.25 -22.17
N VAL A 44 -41.97 4.98 -22.23
CA VAL A 44 -41.30 3.93 -21.41
C VAL A 44 -40.83 4.50 -20.08
N GLY A 45 -41.07 5.78 -19.76
CA GLY A 45 -40.65 6.41 -18.50
C GLY A 45 -39.15 6.49 -18.35
N LEU A 46 -38.42 6.78 -19.45
CA LEU A 46 -36.95 6.76 -19.43
C LEU A 46 -36.42 7.95 -18.66
N ALA A 47 -35.64 7.70 -17.62
CA ALA A 47 -34.90 8.72 -16.90
C ALA A 47 -33.37 8.44 -16.98
N THR A 48 -32.60 9.51 -16.93
CA THR A 48 -31.14 9.45 -16.96
C THR A 48 -30.55 10.21 -15.78
N GLN A 49 -29.39 9.77 -15.31
CA GLN A 49 -28.62 10.44 -14.27
C GLN A 49 -27.16 10.57 -14.71
N LYS A 50 -26.53 11.71 -14.37
CA LYS A 50 -25.09 11.90 -14.60
C LYS A 50 -24.29 11.12 -13.57
N LEU A 51 -23.24 10.44 -14.05
CA LEU A 51 -22.32 9.74 -13.20
C LEU A 51 -21.40 10.71 -12.47
N THR A 52 -21.17 10.43 -11.21
CA THR A 52 -20.20 11.15 -10.36
C THR A 52 -18.91 10.36 -10.25
N ALA A 53 -17.78 11.07 -10.26
CA ALA A 53 -16.49 10.44 -9.92
C ALA A 53 -16.49 10.04 -8.44
N VAL A 54 -16.02 8.84 -8.19
CA VAL A 54 -15.82 8.29 -6.85
C VAL A 54 -14.40 7.78 -6.75
N GLN A 55 -13.77 8.07 -5.64
CA GLN A 55 -12.49 7.42 -5.29
C GLN A 55 -12.77 6.43 -4.18
N ARG A 56 -12.27 5.22 -4.36
CA ARG A 56 -12.39 4.15 -3.39
C ARG A 56 -11.00 3.67 -3.00
N SER A 57 -10.70 3.61 -1.72
CA SER A 57 -9.54 2.89 -1.24
C SER A 57 -9.87 1.40 -1.24
N ASN A 58 -9.02 0.59 -1.86
CA ASN A 58 -9.13 -0.86 -1.72
C ASN A 58 -8.73 -1.21 -0.28
N GLU A 59 -9.54 -2.05 0.34
CA GLU A 59 -9.20 -2.67 1.61
C GLU A 59 -8.82 -4.12 1.33
N ILE A 60 -7.69 -4.55 1.89
CA ILE A 60 -7.19 -5.92 1.79
C ILE A 60 -7.38 -6.59 3.12
N ASP A 61 -8.05 -7.72 3.11
CA ASP A 61 -8.28 -8.51 4.31
C ASP A 61 -6.96 -9.03 4.88
N ALA A 62 -6.80 -8.87 6.19
CA ALA A 62 -5.62 -9.20 6.95
C ALA A 62 -5.97 -9.80 8.31
N PHE A 63 -4.97 -10.36 8.97
CA PHE A 63 -5.07 -10.80 10.35
C PHE A 63 -4.11 -10.00 11.22
N ALA A 64 -4.59 -9.52 12.34
CA ALA A 64 -3.84 -8.73 13.28
C ALA A 64 -3.65 -9.50 14.59
N LYS A 65 -2.39 -9.67 15.02
CA LYS A 65 -2.04 -10.30 16.30
C LYS A 65 -1.38 -9.29 17.22
N VAL A 66 -1.92 -9.11 18.41
CA VAL A 66 -1.36 -8.20 19.41
C VAL A 66 -0.07 -8.79 19.97
N LEU A 67 1.01 -8.03 19.87
CA LEU A 67 2.34 -8.47 20.29
C LEU A 67 2.57 -8.25 21.79
N ASP A 68 3.36 -9.13 22.40
CA ASP A 68 3.89 -8.91 23.73
C ASP A 68 4.94 -7.79 23.72
N PRO A 69 4.76 -6.70 24.45
CA PRO A 69 5.71 -5.60 24.50
C PRO A 69 6.95 -5.88 25.34
N ALA A 70 6.92 -6.88 26.23
CA ALA A 70 7.98 -7.13 27.20
C ALA A 70 9.36 -7.30 26.56
N PRO A 71 9.55 -8.03 25.44
CA PRO A 71 10.84 -8.17 24.79
C PRO A 71 11.40 -6.85 24.24
N LEU A 72 10.53 -5.92 23.76
CA LEU A 72 10.98 -4.61 23.27
C LEU A 72 11.39 -3.72 24.44
N ILE A 73 10.62 -3.73 25.52
CA ILE A 73 10.92 -2.98 26.75
C ILE A 73 12.28 -3.41 27.30
N GLN A 74 12.53 -4.73 27.36
CA GLN A 74 13.81 -5.26 27.81
C GLN A 74 14.96 -4.84 26.90
N SER A 75 14.81 -4.99 25.57
CA SER A 75 15.85 -4.58 24.62
C SER A 75 16.17 -3.09 24.68
N GLN A 76 15.17 -2.24 24.96
CA GLN A 76 15.38 -0.79 25.15
C GLN A 76 16.15 -0.52 26.45
N SER A 77 15.84 -1.21 27.53
CA SER A 77 16.55 -1.08 28.81
C SER A 77 18.03 -1.52 28.67
N ASP A 78 18.28 -2.62 27.95
CA ASP A 78 19.62 -3.10 27.65
C ASP A 78 20.41 -2.09 26.82
N LEU A 79 19.77 -1.47 25.83
CA LEU A 79 20.39 -0.42 25.03
C LEU A 79 20.77 0.81 25.87
N GLU A 80 19.87 1.27 26.76
CA GLU A 80 20.13 2.40 27.64
C GLU A 80 21.29 2.11 28.61
N THR A 81 21.33 0.90 29.16
CA THR A 81 22.43 0.44 30.01
C THR A 81 23.75 0.42 29.25
N ALA A 82 23.75 -0.11 28.02
CA ALA A 82 24.97 -0.13 27.18
C ALA A 82 25.42 1.29 26.81
N MET A 83 24.49 2.20 26.53
CA MET A 83 24.81 3.61 26.24
C MET A 83 25.42 4.32 27.46
N ALA A 84 24.87 4.11 28.66
CA ALA A 84 25.41 4.66 29.90
C ALA A 84 26.81 4.11 30.19
N ALA A 85 27.04 2.82 30.05
CA ALA A 85 28.36 2.20 30.20
C ALA A 85 29.39 2.76 29.20
N SER A 86 28.98 2.88 27.92
CA SER A 86 29.84 3.44 26.89
C SER A 86 30.20 4.92 27.16
N ALA A 87 29.26 5.73 27.63
CA ALA A 87 29.55 7.11 28.00
C ALA A 87 30.58 7.20 29.15
N ALA A 88 30.45 6.33 30.16
CA ALA A 88 31.38 6.29 31.27
C ALA A 88 32.79 5.82 30.83
N SER A 89 32.88 4.75 30.06
CA SER A 89 34.16 4.21 29.58
C SER A 89 34.88 5.13 28.60
N GLN A 90 34.13 5.85 27.75
CA GLN A 90 34.72 6.87 26.87
C GLN A 90 35.29 8.06 27.67
N ALA A 91 34.57 8.54 28.70
CA ALA A 91 35.09 9.60 29.58
C ALA A 91 36.35 9.15 30.31
N GLU A 92 36.41 7.89 30.77
CA GLU A 92 37.57 7.32 31.41
C GLU A 92 38.75 7.18 30.43
N ALA A 93 38.54 6.70 29.21
CA ALA A 93 39.58 6.59 28.19
C ALA A 93 40.17 7.99 27.84
N VAL A 94 39.34 9.00 27.69
CA VAL A 94 39.82 10.38 27.46
C VAL A 94 40.62 10.87 28.63
N ARG A 95 40.18 10.64 29.86
CA ARG A 95 40.87 11.08 31.07
C ARG A 95 42.25 10.39 31.26
N THR A 96 42.28 9.06 31.16
CA THR A 96 43.52 8.27 31.32
C THR A 96 44.52 8.60 30.23
N LYS A 97 44.09 8.78 29.00
CA LYS A 97 44.94 9.21 27.89
C LYS A 97 45.54 10.58 28.15
N ALA A 98 44.77 11.56 28.58
CA ALA A 98 45.26 12.90 28.88
C ALA A 98 46.29 12.89 30.03
N LEU A 99 46.09 12.08 31.08
CA LEU A 99 47.02 11.92 32.18
C LEU A 99 48.32 11.23 31.77
N HIS A 100 48.26 10.29 30.84
CA HIS A 100 49.45 9.64 30.26
C HIS A 100 50.25 10.61 29.40
N ASP A 101 49.57 11.36 28.49
CA ASP A 101 50.26 12.25 27.54
C ASP A 101 50.86 13.49 28.21
N ASN A 102 50.27 13.98 29.32
CA ASN A 102 50.65 15.25 30.00
C ASN A 102 51.52 15.05 31.23
N GLY A 103 52.19 13.92 31.40
CA GLY A 103 53.14 13.80 32.52
C GLY A 103 53.38 12.38 33.01
N GLY A 104 52.87 11.37 32.31
CA GLY A 104 53.13 9.98 32.64
C GLY A 104 52.58 9.51 33.98
N SER A 105 51.57 10.25 34.51
CA SER A 105 50.92 9.90 35.80
C SER A 105 50.13 8.62 35.76
N VAL A 106 49.82 8.11 34.53
CA VAL A 106 49.11 6.87 34.27
C VAL A 106 49.99 6.01 33.35
N ALA A 107 50.13 4.70 33.65
CA ALA A 107 50.86 3.79 32.80
C ALA A 107 50.20 3.62 31.42
N SER A 108 51.03 3.44 30.38
CA SER A 108 50.51 3.20 29.01
C SER A 108 49.53 2.04 28.97
N LYS A 109 49.81 0.96 29.70
CA LYS A 109 48.90 -0.21 29.79
C LYS A 109 47.51 0.16 30.31
N ASP A 110 47.39 1.07 31.26
CA ASP A 110 46.11 1.46 31.84
C ASP A 110 45.31 2.34 30.86
N ALA A 111 46.01 3.23 30.14
CA ALA A 111 45.38 4.04 29.08
C ALA A 111 44.86 3.13 27.92
N GLU A 112 45.68 2.17 27.49
CA GLU A 112 45.28 1.19 26.46
C GLU A 112 44.11 0.28 26.91
N ALA A 113 44.07 -0.10 28.20
CA ALA A 113 43.00 -0.87 28.77
C ALA A 113 41.69 -0.06 28.78
N ALA A 114 41.71 1.23 29.16
CA ALA A 114 40.56 2.11 29.13
C ALA A 114 40.03 2.33 27.70
N GLU A 115 40.91 2.53 26.73
CA GLU A 115 40.51 2.61 25.30
C GLU A 115 39.87 1.31 24.79
N SER A 116 40.45 0.14 25.20
CA SER A 116 39.89 -1.15 24.83
C SER A 116 38.49 -1.35 25.40
N GLN A 117 38.25 -0.97 26.66
CA GLN A 117 36.96 -1.02 27.31
C GLN A 117 35.97 -0.11 26.60
N ALA A 118 36.33 1.13 26.26
CA ALA A 118 35.44 2.05 25.52
C ALA A 118 35.03 1.50 24.15
N ARG A 119 35.96 0.86 23.43
CA ARG A 119 35.65 0.17 22.17
C ARG A 119 34.68 -1.01 22.36
N GLN A 120 34.86 -1.81 23.41
CA GLN A 120 33.98 -2.97 23.71
C GLN A 120 32.54 -2.46 24.02
N ASP A 121 32.38 -1.39 24.80
CA ASP A 121 31.09 -0.86 25.16
C ASP A 121 30.36 -0.24 23.95
N LEU A 122 31.07 0.38 23.01
CA LEU A 122 30.53 0.82 21.73
C LEU A 122 29.99 -0.37 20.89
N LEU A 123 30.76 -1.46 20.80
CA LEU A 123 30.33 -2.66 20.09
C LEU A 123 29.08 -3.28 20.71
N LYS A 124 28.95 -3.20 22.04
CA LYS A 124 27.75 -3.68 22.75
C LYS A 124 26.50 -2.90 22.37
N ILE A 125 26.59 -1.57 22.23
CA ILE A 125 25.49 -0.74 21.73
C ILE A 125 25.05 -1.21 20.33
N GLU A 126 26.00 -1.43 19.42
CA GLU A 126 25.71 -1.90 18.09
C GLU A 126 25.05 -3.30 18.10
N LEU A 127 25.52 -4.18 18.97
CA LEU A 127 24.94 -5.53 19.11
C LEU A 127 23.46 -5.44 19.50
N VAL A 128 23.12 -4.65 20.52
CA VAL A 128 21.74 -4.49 20.99
C VAL A 128 20.88 -3.84 19.90
N ARG A 129 21.38 -2.81 19.19
CA ARG A 129 20.66 -2.20 18.06
C ARG A 129 20.36 -3.22 16.94
N ARG A 130 21.30 -4.10 16.62
CA ARG A 130 21.09 -5.19 15.66
C ARG A 130 20.05 -6.20 16.16
N GLN A 131 20.04 -6.53 17.44
CA GLN A 131 19.03 -7.42 18.03
C GLN A 131 17.63 -6.81 17.91
N ILE A 132 17.46 -5.51 18.21
CA ILE A 132 16.20 -4.80 18.00
C ILE A 132 15.78 -4.86 16.52
N ALA A 133 16.70 -4.62 15.60
CA ALA A 133 16.42 -4.65 14.17
C ALA A 133 15.96 -6.04 13.67
N LEU A 134 16.56 -7.09 14.20
CA LEU A 134 16.22 -8.47 13.86
C LEU A 134 14.90 -8.92 14.45
N ALA A 135 14.59 -8.48 15.67
CA ALA A 135 13.35 -8.88 16.35
C ALA A 135 12.13 -8.06 15.89
N TRP A 136 12.30 -6.76 15.70
CA TRP A 136 11.18 -5.81 15.51
C TRP A 136 11.14 -5.16 14.13
N GLY A 137 12.07 -5.50 13.27
CA GLY A 137 12.14 -5.00 11.90
C GLY A 137 12.74 -3.59 11.75
N PRO A 138 12.92 -3.16 10.50
CA PRO A 138 13.61 -1.92 10.17
C PRO A 138 12.88 -0.65 10.61
N GLY A 139 11.56 -0.72 10.75
CA GLY A 139 10.74 0.42 11.19
C GLY A 139 11.11 0.85 12.62
N VAL A 140 11.10 -0.08 13.56
CA VAL A 140 11.48 0.17 14.96
C VAL A 140 12.98 0.48 15.08
N ALA A 141 13.83 -0.21 14.33
CA ALA A 141 15.28 -0.02 14.37
C ALA A 141 15.72 1.38 13.92
N ARG A 142 15.04 1.97 12.95
CA ARG A 142 15.34 3.32 12.42
C ARG A 142 14.74 4.46 13.23
N MET A 143 13.93 4.18 14.23
CA MET A 143 13.43 5.22 15.13
C MET A 143 14.57 5.90 15.86
N SER A 144 14.45 7.20 16.08
CA SER A 144 15.34 7.93 17.01
C SER A 144 15.21 7.34 18.41
N ASP A 145 16.26 7.47 19.22
CA ASP A 145 16.23 6.98 20.61
C ASP A 145 15.08 7.61 21.40
N ALA A 146 14.79 8.90 21.18
CA ALA A 146 13.67 9.61 21.83
C ALA A 146 12.31 9.02 21.42
N ARG A 147 12.09 8.71 20.13
CA ARG A 147 10.85 8.12 19.64
C ARG A 147 10.66 6.69 20.17
N ARG A 148 11.73 5.91 20.20
CA ARG A 148 11.70 4.54 20.73
C ARG A 148 11.44 4.51 22.24
N LYS A 149 12.03 5.45 23.02
CA LYS A 149 11.71 5.62 24.44
C LYS A 149 10.23 5.96 24.66
N ALA A 150 9.68 6.89 23.87
CA ALA A 150 8.27 7.26 23.94
C ALA A 150 7.36 6.05 23.60
N LEU A 151 7.70 5.28 22.57
CA LEU A 151 6.99 4.05 22.24
C LEU A 151 6.98 3.06 23.40
N VAL A 152 8.16 2.77 23.97
CA VAL A 152 8.30 1.84 25.09
C VAL A 152 7.56 2.31 26.34
N ALA A 153 7.62 3.62 26.63
CA ALA A 153 6.86 4.18 27.75
C ALA A 153 5.35 4.05 27.54
N GLY A 154 4.85 4.27 26.33
CA GLY A 154 3.45 4.09 25.98
C GLY A 154 3.00 2.62 26.06
N LEU A 155 3.85 1.69 25.62
CA LEU A 155 3.62 0.25 25.75
C LEU A 155 3.52 -0.19 27.23
N ALA A 156 4.46 0.28 28.07
CA ALA A 156 4.47 -0.02 29.49
C ALA A 156 3.26 0.57 30.23
N ALA A 157 2.77 1.74 29.79
CA ALA A 157 1.57 2.38 30.34
C ALA A 157 0.25 1.83 29.78
N GLY A 158 0.30 0.93 28.77
CA GLY A 158 -0.89 0.42 28.07
C GLY A 158 -1.60 1.45 27.19
N SER A 159 -0.97 2.61 26.92
CA SER A 159 -1.50 3.64 26.02
C SER A 159 -1.10 3.45 24.57
N ILE A 160 -0.24 2.47 24.30
CA ILE A 160 0.16 2.02 22.96
C ILE A 160 0.09 0.49 22.93
N ALA A 161 -0.37 -0.06 21.82
CA ALA A 161 -0.29 -1.47 21.51
C ALA A 161 0.46 -1.66 20.19
N LEU A 162 1.28 -2.69 20.10
CA LEU A 162 1.90 -3.13 18.84
C LEU A 162 1.16 -4.35 18.33
N VAL A 163 0.89 -4.33 17.04
CA VAL A 163 0.16 -5.40 16.36
C VAL A 163 0.98 -5.87 15.16
N HIS A 164 1.09 -7.16 14.99
CA HIS A 164 1.61 -7.80 13.79
C HIS A 164 0.44 -8.08 12.84
N VAL A 165 0.49 -7.52 11.65
CA VAL A 165 -0.57 -7.64 10.65
C VAL A 165 -0.07 -8.45 9.47
N ASP A 166 -0.71 -9.58 9.21
CA ASP A 166 -0.38 -10.51 8.14
C ASP A 166 -1.46 -10.49 7.06
N THR A 167 -1.04 -10.50 5.80
CA THR A 167 -1.90 -10.69 4.64
C THR A 167 -1.56 -11.99 3.94
N HIS A 168 -2.47 -12.46 3.12
CA HIS A 168 -2.18 -13.60 2.25
C HIS A 168 -1.22 -13.14 1.12
N ASN A 169 -0.09 -13.85 0.95
CA ASN A 169 0.91 -13.57 -0.09
C ASN A 169 1.50 -12.14 -0.07
N ASP A 170 1.62 -11.52 1.09
CA ASP A 170 2.16 -10.15 1.26
C ASP A 170 1.37 -9.05 0.49
N GLU A 171 0.13 -9.31 0.10
CA GLU A 171 -0.72 -8.34 -0.59
C GLU A 171 -0.93 -7.07 0.25
N GLY A 172 -0.91 -5.90 -0.39
CA GLY A 172 -1.19 -4.60 0.22
C GLY A 172 -0.17 -4.09 1.22
N GLN A 173 0.94 -4.79 1.44
CA GLN A 173 1.96 -4.35 2.40
C GLN A 173 2.80 -3.19 1.89
N ASP A 174 3.00 -3.12 0.56
CA ASP A 174 3.78 -2.06 -0.07
C ASP A 174 3.03 -0.72 -0.03
N GLY A 175 3.60 0.23 0.72
CA GLY A 175 3.04 1.58 0.83
C GLY A 175 1.86 1.73 1.79
N ALA A 176 1.45 0.66 2.49
CA ALA A 176 0.43 0.75 3.53
C ALA A 176 0.86 1.73 4.62
N LYS A 177 -0.03 2.67 4.98
CA LYS A 177 0.21 3.67 6.03
C LYS A 177 -0.67 3.43 7.25
N GLN A 178 -1.86 2.91 7.03
CA GLN A 178 -2.86 2.68 8.05
C GLN A 178 -3.46 1.30 7.92
N VAL A 179 -3.85 0.73 9.05
CA VAL A 179 -4.54 -0.55 9.13
C VAL A 179 -5.69 -0.38 10.10
N LYS A 180 -6.87 -0.85 9.70
CA LYS A 180 -8.01 -1.00 10.60
C LYS A 180 -7.99 -2.39 11.22
N VAL A 181 -8.16 -2.47 12.51
CA VAL A 181 -8.24 -3.74 13.27
C VAL A 181 -9.62 -3.82 13.90
N ASP A 182 -10.31 -4.91 13.68
CA ASP A 182 -11.66 -5.12 14.25
C ASP A 182 -11.55 -5.51 15.74
N VAL A 183 -12.34 -4.83 16.57
CA VAL A 183 -12.41 -5.09 18.00
C VAL A 183 -13.87 -5.18 18.41
N GLY A 184 -14.40 -6.40 18.48
CA GLY A 184 -15.81 -6.63 18.74
C GLY A 184 -16.71 -6.11 17.61
N SER A 185 -17.54 -5.10 17.90
CA SER A 185 -18.40 -4.43 16.91
C SER A 185 -17.79 -3.17 16.30
N ASP A 186 -16.66 -2.72 16.82
CA ASP A 186 -15.97 -1.50 16.43
C ASP A 186 -14.66 -1.83 15.69
N SER A 187 -14.07 -0.85 15.06
CA SER A 187 -12.73 -0.96 14.47
C SER A 187 -11.83 0.16 14.99
N VAL A 188 -10.55 -0.16 15.18
CA VAL A 188 -9.53 0.79 15.61
C VAL A 188 -8.49 0.96 14.51
N THR A 189 -8.01 2.18 14.32
CA THR A 189 -7.02 2.48 13.28
C THR A 189 -5.62 2.55 13.87
N GLY A 190 -4.69 1.78 13.29
CA GLY A 190 -3.28 1.79 13.62
C GLY A 190 -2.42 2.40 12.51
N GLN A 191 -1.26 2.91 12.90
CA GLN A 191 -0.25 3.46 11.99
C GLN A 191 0.83 2.41 11.70
N VAL A 192 1.16 2.20 10.43
CA VAL A 192 2.21 1.26 10.03
C VAL A 192 3.58 1.83 10.40
N ILE A 193 4.33 1.11 11.23
CA ILE A 193 5.72 1.42 11.57
C ILE A 193 6.66 0.94 10.47
N GLY A 194 6.38 -0.23 9.91
CA GLY A 194 7.17 -0.83 8.84
C GLY A 194 6.99 -2.35 8.75
N PRO A 195 7.71 -3.00 7.82
CA PRO A 195 7.64 -4.44 7.67
C PRO A 195 8.17 -5.16 8.90
N ALA A 196 7.50 -6.23 9.29
CA ALA A 196 7.97 -7.15 10.31
C ALA A 196 9.14 -7.99 9.79
N ARG A 197 9.94 -8.55 10.69
CA ARG A 197 11.06 -9.46 10.35
C ARG A 197 10.73 -10.91 10.62
N ALA A 198 9.88 -11.15 11.61
CA ALA A 198 9.41 -12.49 11.90
C ALA A 198 8.18 -12.78 11.03
N ALA A 199 8.27 -13.79 10.20
CA ALA A 199 7.11 -14.28 9.46
C ALA A 199 6.21 -15.10 10.40
N GLU A 200 4.90 -15.02 10.19
CA GLU A 200 3.98 -15.97 10.81
C GLU A 200 4.13 -17.32 10.07
N PRO A 201 4.57 -18.38 10.74
CA PRO A 201 4.89 -19.66 10.08
C PRO A 201 3.71 -20.29 9.35
N ARG A 202 2.47 -19.97 9.75
CA ARG A 202 1.25 -20.52 9.13
C ARG A 202 0.87 -19.80 7.85
N LEU A 203 1.13 -18.49 7.75
CA LEU A 203 0.72 -17.66 6.62
C LEU A 203 1.85 -17.46 5.61
N GLN A 204 3.10 -17.77 5.99
CA GLN A 204 4.31 -17.59 5.16
C GLN A 204 4.47 -16.15 4.64
N SER A 205 3.91 -15.17 5.38
CA SER A 205 3.99 -13.76 5.07
C SER A 205 4.96 -13.04 6.02
N SER A 206 5.55 -11.94 5.55
CA SER A 206 6.45 -11.13 6.38
C SER A 206 5.69 -10.16 7.30
N GLY A 207 4.47 -9.80 6.96
CA GLY A 207 3.62 -8.94 7.75
C GLY A 207 4.12 -7.51 7.97
N LEU A 208 3.30 -6.72 8.67
CA LEU A 208 3.57 -5.34 9.06
C LEU A 208 3.54 -5.20 10.58
N ILE A 209 4.39 -4.33 11.12
CA ILE A 209 4.26 -3.84 12.51
C ILE A 209 3.45 -2.56 12.50
N VAL A 210 2.38 -2.56 13.28
CA VAL A 210 1.41 -1.47 13.37
C VAL A 210 1.33 -0.99 14.80
N GLU A 211 1.31 0.33 14.99
CA GLU A 211 1.14 1.00 16.28
C GLU A 211 -0.28 1.52 16.42
N ILE A 212 -0.96 1.12 17.50
CA ILE A 212 -2.28 1.62 17.88
C ILE A 212 -2.12 2.41 19.16
N THR A 213 -2.69 3.63 19.22
CA THR A 213 -2.46 4.57 20.31
C THR A 213 -3.74 5.00 21.00
N GLY A 214 -3.60 5.50 22.24
CA GLY A 214 -4.69 6.10 23.01
C GLY A 214 -5.64 5.06 23.61
N LYS A 215 -6.91 5.44 23.73
CA LYS A 215 -7.96 4.59 24.33
C LYS A 215 -8.15 3.27 23.60
N ASP A 216 -7.87 3.23 22.32
CA ASP A 216 -8.05 2.07 21.45
C ASP A 216 -7.01 0.97 21.74
N ALA A 217 -5.81 1.34 22.19
CA ALA A 217 -4.78 0.40 22.61
C ALA A 217 -5.21 -0.45 23.82
N ILE A 218 -6.02 0.11 24.73
CA ILE A 218 -6.48 -0.57 25.96
C ILE A 218 -7.43 -1.74 25.63
N LEU A 219 -8.09 -1.68 24.48
CA LEU A 219 -9.03 -2.73 24.03
C LEU A 219 -8.31 -3.98 23.51
N LEU A 220 -7.00 -3.88 23.27
CA LEU A 220 -6.20 -4.90 22.63
C LEU A 220 -5.39 -5.71 23.66
N SER A 221 -5.87 -6.88 24.00
CA SER A 221 -5.16 -7.81 24.90
C SER A 221 -4.02 -8.53 24.17
N VAL A 222 -2.86 -8.63 24.81
CA VAL A 222 -1.69 -9.34 24.28
C VAL A 222 -2.02 -10.77 23.86
N GLY A 223 -1.56 -11.16 22.68
CA GLY A 223 -1.79 -12.49 22.09
C GLY A 223 -3.13 -12.64 21.38
N LEU A 224 -4.02 -11.65 21.46
CA LEU A 224 -5.30 -11.67 20.74
C LEU A 224 -5.06 -11.59 19.24
N THR A 225 -5.81 -12.39 18.48
CA THR A 225 -5.83 -12.34 17.00
C THR A 225 -7.20 -11.87 16.54
N GLN A 226 -7.23 -10.87 15.67
CA GLN A 226 -8.43 -10.22 15.15
C GLN A 226 -8.35 -10.09 13.63
N SER A 227 -9.51 -9.88 12.98
CA SER A 227 -9.55 -9.45 11.59
C SER A 227 -8.99 -8.03 11.47
N ALA A 228 -8.35 -7.77 10.35
CA ALA A 228 -7.84 -6.44 10.05
C ALA A 228 -8.00 -6.14 8.56
N HIS A 229 -7.94 -4.87 8.20
CA HIS A 229 -8.07 -4.39 6.83
C HIS A 229 -6.96 -3.38 6.57
N ILE A 230 -6.12 -3.67 5.58
CA ILE A 230 -5.08 -2.74 5.12
C ILE A 230 -5.69 -1.80 4.10
N GLU A 231 -5.59 -0.51 4.35
CA GLU A 231 -5.97 0.50 3.37
C GLU A 231 -4.83 0.68 2.35
N GLU A 232 -5.08 0.34 1.08
CA GLU A 232 -4.13 0.65 0.02
C GLU A 232 -3.97 2.17 -0.13
N SER A 233 -2.73 2.61 -0.27
CA SER A 233 -2.41 4.04 -0.48
C SER A 233 -2.89 4.56 -1.84
N SER A 234 -3.23 3.68 -2.77
CA SER A 234 -3.74 4.00 -4.09
C SER A 234 -5.27 3.97 -4.10
N ALA A 235 -5.88 5.14 -4.02
CA ALA A 235 -7.32 5.22 -4.26
C ALA A 235 -7.61 4.86 -5.73
N GLN A 236 -8.47 3.88 -5.95
CA GLN A 236 -8.95 3.54 -7.27
C GLN A 236 -10.05 4.55 -7.69
N SER A 237 -9.79 5.26 -8.77
CA SER A 237 -10.77 6.18 -9.35
C SER A 237 -11.78 5.41 -10.19
N GLY A 238 -13.04 5.72 -10.04
CA GLY A 238 -14.13 5.10 -10.79
C GLY A 238 -15.39 5.96 -10.75
N VAL A 239 -16.51 5.34 -11.11
CA VAL A 239 -17.84 5.94 -11.03
C VAL A 239 -18.80 5.04 -10.27
N LEU A 240 -19.78 5.64 -9.63
CA LEU A 240 -20.88 4.89 -9.01
C LEU A 240 -22.04 4.76 -10.01
N LEU A 241 -22.32 3.51 -10.46
CA LEU A 241 -23.51 3.20 -11.22
C LEU A 241 -24.70 2.99 -10.26
N PRO A 242 -25.78 3.79 -10.36
CA PRO A 242 -26.97 3.60 -9.54
C PRO A 242 -27.61 2.22 -9.76
N ARG A 243 -28.24 1.65 -8.74
CA ARG A 243 -28.90 0.33 -8.84
C ARG A 243 -29.90 0.24 -9.98
N GLY A 244 -30.65 1.32 -10.24
CA GLY A 244 -31.63 1.39 -11.33
C GLY A 244 -31.02 1.30 -12.73
N ALA A 245 -29.75 1.67 -12.89
CA ALA A 245 -29.06 1.61 -14.18
C ALA A 245 -28.56 0.20 -14.54
N ILE A 246 -28.61 -0.75 -13.61
CA ILE A 246 -27.98 -2.07 -13.75
C ILE A 246 -28.85 -3.04 -14.54
N ILE A 247 -28.26 -3.64 -15.57
CA ILE A 247 -28.80 -4.76 -16.30
C ILE A 247 -27.86 -5.94 -16.14
N ARG A 248 -28.40 -7.07 -15.68
CA ARG A 248 -27.65 -8.33 -15.59
C ARG A 248 -27.92 -9.16 -16.84
N TYR A 249 -26.89 -9.42 -17.61
CA TYR A 249 -26.99 -10.21 -18.81
C TYR A 249 -25.76 -11.10 -18.99
N ARG A 250 -25.99 -12.40 -19.22
CA ARG A 250 -24.93 -13.43 -19.37
C ARG A 250 -23.88 -13.41 -18.25
N GLY A 251 -24.33 -13.24 -17.01
CA GLY A 251 -23.46 -13.25 -15.83
C GLY A 251 -22.68 -11.94 -15.60
N SER A 252 -22.82 -10.94 -16.47
CA SER A 252 -22.11 -9.66 -16.37
C SER A 252 -23.06 -8.50 -16.08
N VAL A 253 -22.49 -7.41 -15.55
CA VAL A 253 -23.18 -6.16 -15.25
C VAL A 253 -23.04 -5.19 -16.43
N TRP A 254 -24.17 -4.64 -16.87
CA TRP A 254 -24.25 -3.73 -18.00
C TRP A 254 -25.06 -2.48 -17.61
N ALA A 255 -24.80 -1.37 -18.27
CA ALA A 255 -25.65 -0.17 -18.19
C ALA A 255 -25.78 0.49 -19.57
N TYR A 256 -26.87 1.25 -19.77
CA TYR A 256 -27.05 2.08 -20.97
C TYR A 256 -26.54 3.48 -20.72
N VAL A 257 -25.62 3.93 -21.56
CA VAL A 257 -25.11 5.30 -21.61
C VAL A 257 -25.84 6.05 -22.72
N ARG A 258 -26.28 7.26 -22.47
CA ARG A 258 -26.86 8.15 -23.45
C ARG A 258 -25.76 8.70 -24.35
N SER A 259 -25.69 8.28 -25.59
CA SER A 259 -24.72 8.73 -26.58
C SER A 259 -25.23 9.88 -27.45
N GLY A 260 -26.52 10.21 -27.37
CA GLY A 260 -27.15 11.29 -28.10
C GLY A 260 -28.60 11.50 -27.63
N PRO A 261 -29.32 12.51 -28.19
CA PRO A 261 -30.69 12.81 -27.75
C PRO A 261 -31.67 11.63 -27.85
N THR A 262 -31.45 10.75 -28.82
CA THR A 262 -32.30 9.57 -29.10
C THR A 262 -31.52 8.25 -29.07
N SER A 263 -30.21 8.27 -28.79
CA SER A 263 -29.34 7.11 -28.90
C SER A 263 -28.83 6.69 -27.54
N PHE A 264 -28.88 5.37 -27.29
CA PHE A 264 -28.42 4.75 -26.04
C PHE A 264 -27.53 3.57 -26.39
N GLN A 265 -26.37 3.49 -25.74
CA GLN A 265 -25.39 2.45 -25.99
C GLN A 265 -25.24 1.59 -24.75
N ARG A 266 -25.41 0.28 -24.91
CA ARG A 266 -25.17 -0.65 -23.83
C ARG A 266 -23.66 -0.87 -23.66
N ARG A 267 -23.17 -0.69 -22.42
CA ARG A 267 -21.76 -0.79 -22.10
C ARG A 267 -21.56 -1.76 -20.92
N LEU A 268 -20.51 -2.56 -21.01
CA LEU A 268 -20.13 -3.49 -19.94
C LEU A 268 -19.51 -2.71 -18.78
N ALA A 269 -20.00 -2.95 -17.57
CA ALA A 269 -19.37 -2.48 -16.35
C ALA A 269 -18.26 -3.47 -15.95
N GLN A 270 -17.05 -3.19 -16.41
CA GLN A 270 -15.90 -4.04 -16.12
C GLN A 270 -15.48 -3.86 -14.66
N ASP A 271 -15.16 -4.97 -14.01
CA ASP A 271 -14.70 -5.01 -12.62
C ASP A 271 -15.68 -4.29 -11.65
N ALA A 272 -17.01 -4.41 -11.95
CA ALA A 272 -18.04 -3.77 -11.15
C ALA A 272 -18.20 -4.45 -9.80
N GLU A 273 -17.99 -3.70 -8.73
CA GLU A 273 -18.12 -4.18 -7.35
C GLU A 273 -19.38 -3.61 -6.69
N PRO A 274 -20.16 -4.46 -5.98
CA PRO A 274 -21.37 -4.00 -5.33
C PRO A 274 -21.08 -3.02 -4.18
N GLU A 275 -21.88 -1.94 -4.13
CA GLU A 275 -21.89 -0.97 -3.04
C GLU A 275 -23.32 -0.72 -2.51
N LYS A 276 -23.40 0.00 -1.38
CA LYS A 276 -24.68 0.29 -0.71
C LYS A 276 -25.71 0.91 -1.67
N ASP A 277 -25.27 1.83 -2.53
CA ASP A 277 -26.18 2.61 -3.40
C ASP A 277 -26.10 2.22 -4.88
N GLY A 278 -25.31 1.20 -5.23
CA GLY A 278 -25.15 0.78 -6.61
C GLY A 278 -23.97 -0.17 -6.86
N PHE A 279 -23.17 0.17 -7.86
CA PHE A 279 -21.94 -0.53 -8.18
C PHE A 279 -20.81 0.47 -8.44
N PHE A 280 -19.69 0.30 -7.76
CA PHE A 280 -18.45 0.97 -8.12
C PHE A 280 -17.89 0.36 -9.40
N VAL A 281 -17.56 1.18 -10.38
CA VAL A 281 -17.01 0.73 -11.66
C VAL A 281 -15.75 1.52 -11.98
N PRO A 282 -14.57 0.86 -11.96
CA PRO A 282 -13.31 1.53 -12.19
C PRO A 282 -13.02 1.83 -13.67
N LYS A 283 -13.63 1.06 -14.59
CA LYS A 283 -13.34 1.15 -16.02
C LYS A 283 -14.60 1.08 -16.88
N GLY A 284 -14.56 1.73 -18.02
CA GLY A 284 -15.63 1.65 -19.02
C GLY A 284 -16.66 2.76 -18.92
N PHE A 285 -16.66 3.57 -17.87
CA PHE A 285 -17.54 4.74 -17.69
C PHE A 285 -16.74 5.94 -17.23
N ALA A 286 -17.20 7.14 -17.58
CA ALA A 286 -16.58 8.39 -17.17
C ALA A 286 -17.54 9.25 -16.35
N ALA A 287 -17.00 10.05 -15.44
CA ALA A 287 -17.76 11.04 -14.72
C ALA A 287 -18.36 12.06 -15.70
N GLY A 288 -19.64 12.43 -15.46
CA GLY A 288 -20.39 13.33 -16.31
C GLY A 288 -21.17 12.65 -17.45
N GLU A 289 -20.90 11.37 -17.77
CA GLU A 289 -21.75 10.59 -18.66
C GLU A 289 -23.15 10.39 -18.08
N GLU A 290 -24.16 10.40 -18.95
CA GLU A 290 -25.55 10.14 -18.55
C GLU A 290 -25.88 8.66 -18.71
N VAL A 291 -26.25 8.00 -17.62
CA VAL A 291 -26.73 6.61 -17.63
C VAL A 291 -28.23 6.57 -17.42
N VAL A 292 -28.87 5.58 -18.02
CA VAL A 292 -30.31 5.35 -17.87
C VAL A 292 -30.57 4.67 -16.53
N THR A 293 -31.34 5.32 -15.66
CA THR A 293 -31.72 4.80 -14.34
C THR A 293 -33.10 4.17 -14.32
N ASP A 294 -34.03 4.72 -15.11
CA ASP A 294 -35.38 4.15 -15.27
C ASP A 294 -35.60 3.80 -16.73
N GLY A 295 -36.35 2.74 -16.99
CA GLY A 295 -36.62 2.24 -18.34
C GLY A 295 -35.48 1.43 -18.98
N ALA A 296 -34.37 1.14 -18.25
CA ALA A 296 -33.25 0.36 -18.76
C ALA A 296 -33.67 -1.05 -19.26
N ALA A 297 -34.58 -1.70 -18.55
CA ALA A 297 -35.13 -3.01 -18.97
C ALA A 297 -35.93 -2.89 -20.28
N SER A 298 -36.65 -1.80 -20.50
CA SER A 298 -37.38 -1.56 -21.75
C SER A 298 -36.45 -1.32 -22.93
N LEU A 299 -35.31 -0.62 -22.71
CA LEU A 299 -34.26 -0.47 -23.71
C LEU A 299 -33.64 -1.84 -24.06
N PHE A 300 -33.40 -2.67 -23.06
CA PHE A 300 -32.84 -3.99 -23.27
C PHE A 300 -33.80 -4.89 -24.06
N ALA A 301 -35.10 -4.86 -23.74
CA ALA A 301 -36.12 -5.59 -24.50
C ALA A 301 -36.20 -5.08 -25.96
N ALA A 302 -36.14 -3.77 -26.19
CA ALA A 302 -36.12 -3.18 -27.54
C ALA A 302 -34.84 -3.60 -28.31
N GLU A 303 -33.69 -3.67 -27.66
CA GLU A 303 -32.44 -4.16 -28.26
C GLU A 303 -32.54 -5.62 -28.70
N GLN A 304 -33.13 -6.48 -27.84
CA GLN A 304 -33.28 -7.91 -28.14
C GLN A 304 -34.29 -8.15 -29.25
N ALA A 305 -35.26 -7.26 -29.45
CA ALA A 305 -36.26 -7.33 -30.53
C ALA A 305 -35.70 -6.86 -31.88
N MET A 306 -34.55 -6.22 -31.93
CA MET A 306 -33.89 -5.82 -33.17
C MET A 306 -33.29 -7.09 -33.85
N PRO A 307 -33.56 -7.33 -35.13
CA PRO A 307 -32.89 -8.41 -35.84
C PRO A 307 -31.38 -8.17 -35.80
N ALA A 308 -30.61 -9.25 -35.53
CA ALA A 308 -29.17 -9.19 -35.56
C ALA A 308 -28.73 -8.59 -36.91
N ARG A 309 -28.10 -7.44 -36.90
CA ARG A 309 -27.48 -6.88 -38.11
C ARG A 309 -26.41 -7.87 -38.53
N GLY A 310 -26.74 -8.59 -39.62
CA GLY A 310 -25.83 -9.56 -40.23
C GLY A 310 -24.48 -8.90 -40.50
N GLY A 311 -23.42 -9.58 -40.03
CA GLY A 311 -22.03 -9.24 -40.33
C GLY A 311 -21.67 -9.64 -41.77
#